data_359264913a9d83d8355a69b59c8114ef
#
_entry.id   359264913a9d83d8355a69b59c8114ef
#
_cell.length_a   1.000
_cell.length_b   1.000
_cell.length_c   1.000
_cell.angle_alpha   90.00
_cell.angle_beta   90.00
_cell.angle_gamma   90.00
#
_symmetry.space_group_name_H-M   'P 1'
#
loop_
_entity.id
_entity.type
_entity.pdbx_description
1 polymer ?
#
loop_
_entity_poly.entity_id
_entity_poly.type
_entity_poly.pdbx_seq_one_letter_code
_entity_poly.pdbx_strand_id
1 'polypeptide(L)'
;MTDHYTSLGLNSAATLADIKKAFRQKASFYHPDKNSADDAATRFRAVQEAYDVLSDPDKRQAYDDNRRRSLLDNPLETAQDIWVSYFNDLKNKSST
;
A
#
# COMPACT_ATOMS: atom_id res chain seq x y z
N MET A 1 -1.55 7.53 -8.07
CA MET A 1 -1.08 6.16 -8.36
C MET A 1 -1.29 5.28 -7.14
N THR A 2 -1.93 4.13 -7.34
CA THR A 2 -2.23 3.21 -6.23
C THR A 2 -1.00 2.34 -5.95
N ASP A 3 -0.46 2.41 -4.74
CA ASP A 3 0.65 1.54 -4.36
C ASP A 3 0.13 0.25 -3.71
N HIS A 4 1.03 -0.71 -3.49
CA HIS A 4 0.67 -2.01 -2.94
C HIS A 4 0.14 -1.92 -1.51
N TYR A 5 0.68 -1.01 -0.71
CA TYR A 5 0.18 -0.80 0.65
C TYR A 5 -1.25 -0.26 0.64
N THR A 6 -1.52 0.70 -0.23
CA THR A 6 -2.86 1.27 -0.39
C THR A 6 -3.87 0.22 -0.86
N SER A 7 -3.45 -0.68 -1.76
CA SER A 7 -4.32 -1.77 -2.24
C SER A 7 -4.79 -2.67 -1.09
N LEU A 8 -3.97 -2.83 -0.05
CA LEU A 8 -4.33 -3.61 1.14
C LEU A 8 -4.91 -2.75 2.26
N GLY A 9 -4.99 -1.43 2.08
CA GLY A 9 -5.46 -0.50 3.10
C GLY A 9 -4.46 -0.33 4.24
N LEU A 10 -3.18 -0.48 3.96
CA LEU A 10 -2.10 -0.40 4.94
C LEU A 10 -1.13 0.73 4.60
N ASN A 11 -0.21 1.01 5.53
CA ASN A 11 0.92 1.90 5.30
C ASN A 11 2.24 1.12 5.28
N SER A 12 3.34 1.79 4.99
CA SER A 12 4.65 1.15 4.85
C SER A 12 5.21 0.60 6.17
N ALA A 13 4.62 0.94 7.30
CA ALA A 13 5.02 0.42 8.62
C ALA A 13 4.32 -0.89 8.98
N ALA A 14 3.44 -1.41 8.11
CA ALA A 14 2.68 -2.62 8.39
C ALA A 14 3.59 -3.83 8.59
N THR A 15 3.25 -4.68 9.57
CA THR A 15 3.96 -5.93 9.80
C THR A 15 3.52 -6.99 8.80
N LEU A 16 4.27 -8.09 8.71
CA LEU A 16 3.88 -9.23 7.88
C LEU A 16 2.52 -9.80 8.31
N ALA A 17 2.25 -9.83 9.61
CA ALA A 17 0.96 -10.27 10.14
C ALA A 17 -0.17 -9.36 9.67
N ASP A 18 0.05 -8.04 9.67
CA ASP A 18 -0.92 -7.07 9.16
C ASP A 18 -1.19 -7.28 7.67
N ILE A 19 -0.15 -7.55 6.90
CA ILE A 19 -0.24 -7.79 5.46
C ILE A 19 -1.08 -9.05 5.18
N LYS A 20 -0.82 -10.13 5.91
CA LYS A 20 -1.58 -11.38 5.76
C LYS A 20 -3.05 -11.20 6.12
N LYS A 21 -3.33 -10.50 7.21
CA LYS A 21 -4.69 -10.23 7.66
C LYS A 21 -5.45 -9.39 6.65
N ALA A 22 -4.83 -8.29 6.21
CA ALA A 22 -5.43 -7.39 5.22
C ALA A 22 -5.71 -8.12 3.91
N PHE A 23 -4.78 -8.96 3.44
CA PHE A 23 -4.97 -9.75 2.24
C PHE A 23 -6.21 -10.65 2.35
N ARG A 24 -6.33 -11.39 3.46
CA ARG A 24 -7.46 -12.30 3.66
C ARG A 24 -8.79 -11.55 3.65
N GLN A 25 -8.84 -10.40 4.31
CA GLN A 25 -10.06 -9.59 4.36
C GLN A 25 -10.42 -9.03 2.98
N LYS A 26 -9.45 -8.45 2.27
CA LYS A 26 -9.69 -7.84 0.96
C LYS A 26 -9.97 -8.87 -0.11
N ALA A 27 -9.23 -9.98 -0.11
CA ALA A 27 -9.44 -11.06 -1.06
C ALA A 27 -10.83 -11.69 -0.92
N SER A 28 -11.30 -11.86 0.32
CA SER A 28 -12.65 -12.36 0.57
C SER A 28 -13.71 -11.37 0.09
N PHE A 29 -13.51 -10.08 0.34
CA PHE A 29 -14.46 -9.04 -0.06
C PHE A 29 -14.57 -8.90 -1.58
N TYR A 30 -13.46 -8.94 -2.30
CA TYR A 30 -13.43 -8.74 -3.75
C TYR A 30 -13.51 -10.04 -4.55
N HIS A 31 -13.67 -11.19 -3.90
CA HIS A 31 -13.72 -12.47 -4.60
C HIS A 31 -14.86 -12.49 -5.60
N PRO A 32 -14.61 -12.89 -6.88
CA PRO A 32 -15.63 -12.85 -7.92
C PRO A 32 -16.91 -13.64 -7.61
N ASP A 33 -16.81 -14.69 -6.81
CA ASP A 33 -17.98 -15.51 -6.42
C ASP A 33 -18.89 -14.76 -5.43
N LYS A 34 -18.36 -13.78 -4.69
CA LYS A 34 -19.10 -13.05 -3.67
C LYS A 34 -19.41 -11.61 -4.07
N ASN A 35 -18.69 -11.08 -5.05
CA ASN A 35 -18.79 -9.68 -5.43
C ASN A 35 -18.88 -9.58 -6.95
N SER A 36 -20.03 -9.19 -7.45
CA SER A 36 -20.29 -9.07 -8.88
C SER A 36 -20.09 -7.64 -9.41
N ALA A 37 -19.56 -6.74 -8.59
CA ALA A 37 -19.28 -5.38 -9.02
C ALA A 37 -18.27 -5.37 -10.18
N ASP A 38 -18.43 -4.43 -11.10
CA ASP A 38 -17.60 -4.37 -12.33
C ASP A 38 -16.11 -4.25 -12.03
N ASP A 39 -15.74 -3.59 -10.95
CA ASP A 39 -14.36 -3.38 -10.57
C ASP A 39 -13.81 -4.42 -9.58
N ALA A 40 -14.63 -5.37 -9.13
CA ALA A 40 -14.21 -6.36 -8.14
C ALA A 40 -13.04 -7.22 -8.62
N ALA A 41 -13.09 -7.69 -9.85
CA ALA A 41 -12.01 -8.49 -10.43
C ALA A 41 -10.71 -7.72 -10.53
N THR A 42 -10.77 -6.44 -10.92
CA THR A 42 -9.60 -5.57 -11.00
C THR A 42 -9.00 -5.33 -9.62
N ARG A 43 -9.84 -5.07 -8.63
CA ARG A 43 -9.41 -4.85 -7.25
C ARG A 43 -8.86 -6.13 -6.62
N PHE A 44 -9.46 -7.28 -6.92
CA PHE A 44 -8.97 -8.57 -6.45
C PHE A 44 -7.55 -8.83 -6.97
N ARG A 45 -7.32 -8.56 -8.26
CA ARG A 45 -5.99 -8.70 -8.87
C ARG A 45 -4.96 -7.77 -8.22
N ALA A 46 -5.34 -6.52 -7.97
CA ALA A 46 -4.46 -5.56 -7.30
C ALA A 46 -4.09 -6.03 -5.89
N VAL A 47 -5.05 -6.60 -5.15
CA VAL A 47 -4.81 -7.17 -3.83
C VAL A 47 -3.85 -8.35 -3.89
N GLN A 48 -4.03 -9.24 -4.87
CA GLN A 48 -3.13 -10.38 -5.06
C GLN A 48 -1.70 -9.94 -5.40
N GLU A 49 -1.55 -8.98 -6.30
CA GLU A 49 -0.23 -8.44 -6.66
C GLU A 49 0.44 -7.77 -5.46
N ALA A 50 -0.31 -7.01 -4.68
CA ALA A 50 0.20 -6.37 -3.49
C ALA A 50 0.71 -7.40 -2.48
N TYR A 51 -0.06 -8.46 -2.25
CA TYR A 51 0.33 -9.53 -1.33
C TYR A 51 1.58 -10.27 -1.83
N ASP A 52 1.64 -10.56 -3.14
CA ASP A 52 2.78 -11.27 -3.72
C ASP A 52 4.10 -10.52 -3.49
N VAL A 53 4.06 -9.20 -3.58
CA VAL A 53 5.24 -8.35 -3.36
C VAL A 53 5.52 -8.16 -1.87
N LEU A 54 4.50 -7.79 -1.10
CA LEU A 54 4.70 -7.36 0.29
C LEU A 54 4.88 -8.51 1.27
N SER A 55 4.44 -9.73 0.92
CA SER A 55 4.61 -10.90 1.77
C SER A 55 5.99 -11.54 1.68
N ASP A 56 6.75 -11.23 0.64
CA ASP A 56 8.12 -11.71 0.46
C ASP A 56 9.09 -10.62 0.92
N PRO A 57 9.97 -10.90 1.91
CA PRO A 57 10.88 -9.87 2.43
C PRO A 57 11.78 -9.26 1.36
N ASP A 58 12.29 -10.05 0.43
CA ASP A 58 13.17 -9.56 -0.63
C ASP A 58 12.44 -8.69 -1.63
N LYS A 59 11.25 -9.11 -2.06
CA LYS A 59 10.41 -8.33 -2.96
C LYS A 59 9.93 -7.06 -2.30
N ARG A 60 9.56 -7.12 -1.03
CA ARG A 60 9.14 -5.96 -0.26
C ARG A 60 10.27 -4.94 -0.16
N GLN A 61 11.48 -5.41 0.13
CA GLN A 61 12.66 -4.55 0.21
C GLN A 61 12.91 -3.84 -1.12
N ALA A 62 12.87 -4.59 -2.23
CA ALA A 62 13.05 -4.03 -3.56
C ALA A 62 11.97 -3.02 -3.91
N TYR A 63 10.71 -3.30 -3.54
CA TYR A 63 9.60 -2.39 -3.76
C TYR A 63 9.78 -1.09 -2.97
N ASP A 64 10.15 -1.19 -1.70
CA ASP A 64 10.36 -0.01 -0.85
C ASP A 64 11.53 0.84 -1.36
N ASP A 65 12.60 0.20 -1.83
CA ASP A 65 13.76 0.89 -2.40
C ASP A 65 13.40 1.61 -3.71
N ASN A 66 12.65 0.96 -4.59
CA ASN A 66 12.18 1.55 -5.83
C ASN A 66 11.26 2.75 -5.57
N ARG A 67 10.39 2.62 -4.61
CA ARG A 67 9.49 3.69 -4.21
C ARG A 67 10.28 4.90 -3.73
N ARG A 68 11.32 4.68 -2.96
CA ARG A 68 12.21 5.74 -2.48
C ARG A 68 12.94 6.42 -3.64
N ARG A 69 13.42 5.66 -4.61
CA ARG A 69 14.08 6.19 -5.81
C ARG A 69 13.12 7.03 -6.65
N SER A 70 11.89 6.54 -6.84
CA SER A 70 10.84 7.24 -7.56
C SER A 70 10.57 8.61 -6.93
N LEU A 71 10.59 8.69 -5.61
CA LEU A 71 10.43 9.93 -4.88
C LEU A 71 11.55 10.93 -5.20
N LEU A 72 12.77 10.45 -5.43
CA LEU A 72 13.90 11.31 -5.79
C LEU A 72 13.89 11.74 -7.25
N ASP A 73 13.37 10.89 -8.14
CA ASP A 73 13.35 11.13 -9.59
C ASP A 73 12.21 12.04 -10.04
N ASN A 74 11.13 12.17 -9.24
CA ASN A 74 9.97 12.99 -9.55
C ASN A 74 9.77 14.06 -8.46
N PRO A 75 10.53 15.14 -8.48
CA PRO A 75 10.53 16.10 -7.38
C PRO A 75 9.19 16.80 -7.12
N LEU A 76 8.34 16.98 -8.13
CA LEU A 76 7.03 17.61 -7.94
C LEU A 76 6.06 16.71 -7.19
N GLU A 77 5.96 15.44 -7.56
CA GLU A 77 5.15 14.46 -6.85
C GLU A 77 5.72 14.20 -5.45
N THR A 78 7.05 14.12 -5.37
CA THR A 78 7.78 13.93 -4.12
C THR A 78 7.51 15.07 -3.15
N ALA A 79 7.50 16.31 -3.63
CA ALA A 79 7.26 17.48 -2.78
C ALA A 79 5.90 17.41 -2.10
N GLN A 80 4.85 16.99 -2.82
CA GLN A 80 3.52 16.84 -2.24
C GLN A 80 3.49 15.74 -1.18
N ASP A 81 4.09 14.59 -1.45
CA ASP A 81 4.13 13.47 -0.52
C ASP A 81 4.95 13.80 0.74
N ILE A 82 6.08 14.49 0.56
CA ILE A 82 6.91 14.93 1.69
C ILE A 82 6.16 15.93 2.55
N TRP A 83 5.45 16.89 1.94
CA TRP A 83 4.66 17.87 2.69
C TRP A 83 3.54 17.22 3.49
N VAL A 84 2.81 16.28 2.89
CA VAL A 84 1.75 15.55 3.58
C VAL A 84 2.32 14.75 4.75
N SER A 85 3.42 14.04 4.55
CA SER A 85 4.09 13.28 5.61
C SER A 85 4.60 14.19 6.72
N TYR A 86 5.18 15.33 6.36
CA TYR A 86 5.68 16.32 7.31
C TYR A 86 4.55 16.88 8.17
N PHE A 87 3.43 17.27 7.57
CA PHE A 87 2.27 17.74 8.30
C PHE A 87 1.70 16.69 9.21
N ASN A 88 1.62 15.44 8.77
CA ASN A 88 1.12 14.34 9.59
C ASN A 88 2.04 14.09 10.79
N ASP A 89 3.36 14.15 10.60
CA ASP A 89 4.33 14.01 11.69
C ASP A 89 4.21 15.13 12.70
N LEU A 90 4.08 16.38 12.24
CA LEU A 90 3.89 17.53 13.12
C LEU A 90 2.59 17.40 13.92
N LYS A 91 1.52 16.97 13.27
CA LYS A 91 0.23 16.77 13.90
C LYS A 91 0.31 15.68 14.98
N ASN A 92 1.01 14.59 14.70
CA ASN A 92 1.22 13.52 15.66
C ASN A 92 2.08 13.96 16.84
N LYS A 93 3.12 14.76 16.58
CA LYS A 93 3.99 15.29 17.63
C LYS A 93 3.30 16.32 18.50
N SER A 94 2.43 17.15 17.91
CA SER A 94 1.72 18.17 18.66
C SER A 94 0.56 17.63 19.48
N SER A 95 0.13 16.38 19.24
CA SER A 95 -0.91 15.72 20.02
C SER A 95 -0.36 15.00 21.26
N THR A 96 0.95 15.00 21.44
CA THR A 96 1.58 14.49 22.63
C THR A 96 2.02 15.65 23.52
#